data_739124be17702940ad6022a565b234ef
#
_entry.id   739124be17702940ad6022a565b234ef
#
_cell.length_a   1.000
_cell.length_b   1.000
_cell.length_c   1.000
_cell.angle_alpha   90.00
_cell.angle_beta   90.00
_cell.angle_gamma   90.00
#
_symmetry.space_group_name_H-M   'P 1'
#
loop_
_entity.id
_entity.type
_entity.pdbx_description
1 polymer ?
#
loop_
_entity_poly.entity_id
_entity_poly.type
_entity_poly.pdbx_seq_one_letter_code
_entity_poly.pdbx_strand_id
1 'polypeptide(L)'
;DLTHLQEAMSTYTAVLPSGDTMHIAISGGVAWYPDDSRDFAALKRYADFALYQVKRQRKGEIREFDIGAYNREAYYAQLRQEFTALLENDSAFYHFQPLFSARDGHVVAYEALMRVNMPLLRSPETIMKLAHEENRLYDIEHLTLFKGTQTFEHLVSCGKLSPDAKLFINSIANVSLTDADFADFRRQFAPMLKKMVIEITEEEETMPEVLAIKRRQLGG
;
A
#
# COMPACT_ATOMS: atom_id res chain seq x y z
N ASP A 1 40.17 -13.88 1.15
CA ASP A 1 39.35 -13.61 -0.03
C ASP A 1 38.02 -14.34 0.14
N LEU A 2 36.92 -13.60 0.04
CA LEU A 2 35.54 -14.11 0.26
C LEU A 2 35.17 -15.18 -0.77
N THR A 3 35.60 -15.02 -2.00
CA THR A 3 35.35 -15.97 -3.09
C THR A 3 35.97 -17.34 -2.76
N HIS A 4 37.19 -17.37 -2.29
CA HIS A 4 37.83 -18.61 -1.86
C HIS A 4 37.14 -19.29 -0.68
N LEU A 5 36.65 -18.49 0.28
CA LEU A 5 35.87 -19.03 1.41
C LEU A 5 34.59 -19.67 0.92
N GLN A 6 33.87 -18.99 0.03
CA GLN A 6 32.63 -19.48 -0.54
C GLN A 6 32.83 -20.74 -1.38
N GLU A 7 33.85 -20.78 -2.21
CA GLU A 7 34.21 -21.95 -3.00
C GLU A 7 34.60 -23.15 -2.10
N ALA A 8 35.46 -22.92 -1.11
CA ALA A 8 35.87 -23.96 -0.16
C ALA A 8 34.66 -24.55 0.59
N MET A 9 33.73 -23.71 1.01
CA MET A 9 32.53 -24.17 1.71
C MET A 9 31.53 -24.88 0.79
N SER A 10 31.39 -24.44 -0.47
CA SER A 10 30.47 -25.06 -1.43
C SER A 10 30.92 -26.47 -1.84
N THR A 11 32.20 -26.76 -1.78
CA THR A 11 32.77 -28.07 -2.08
C THR A 11 32.90 -28.97 -0.85
N TYR A 12 32.76 -28.42 0.35
CA TYR A 12 32.91 -29.17 1.59
C TYR A 12 31.72 -30.13 1.81
N THR A 13 32.07 -31.39 2.06
CA THR A 13 31.09 -32.44 2.37
C THR A 13 31.35 -32.97 3.77
N ALA A 14 30.38 -32.82 4.66
CA ALA A 14 30.47 -33.38 5.99
C ALA A 14 30.02 -34.84 5.99
N VAL A 15 30.73 -35.69 6.71
CA VAL A 15 30.33 -37.09 6.94
C VAL A 15 29.55 -37.15 8.25
N LEU A 16 28.33 -37.66 8.20
CA LEU A 16 27.47 -37.83 9.36
C LEU A 16 27.85 -39.09 10.15
N PRO A 17 27.46 -39.18 11.44
CA PRO A 17 27.70 -40.43 12.25
C PRO A 17 27.07 -41.67 11.65
N SER A 18 26.04 -41.54 10.80
CA SER A 18 25.40 -42.62 10.04
C SER A 18 26.24 -43.14 8.88
N GLY A 19 27.32 -42.44 8.49
CA GLY A 19 28.13 -42.70 7.30
C GLY A 19 27.64 -41.99 6.04
N ASP A 20 26.50 -41.31 6.10
CA ASP A 20 25.98 -40.51 5.01
C ASP A 20 26.78 -39.22 4.84
N THR A 21 26.73 -38.63 3.64
CA THR A 21 27.39 -37.37 3.35
C THR A 21 26.39 -36.25 3.19
N MET A 22 26.72 -35.04 3.69
CA MET A 22 25.91 -33.85 3.56
C MET A 22 26.74 -32.66 3.06
N HIS A 23 26.24 -31.97 2.05
CA HIS A 23 26.81 -30.70 1.62
C HIS A 23 26.42 -29.58 2.58
N ILE A 24 27.40 -28.80 3.02
CA ILE A 24 27.20 -27.66 3.91
C ILE A 24 27.28 -26.38 3.06
N ALA A 25 26.23 -25.56 3.12
CA ALA A 25 26.23 -24.22 2.56
C ALA A 25 26.19 -23.17 3.67
N ILE A 26 27.04 -22.17 3.58
CA ILE A 26 27.02 -21.03 4.49
C ILE A 26 26.50 -19.79 3.79
N SER A 27 25.72 -19.00 4.51
CA SER A 27 25.35 -17.65 4.09
C SER A 27 26.08 -16.64 4.94
N GLY A 28 26.63 -15.60 4.31
CA GLY A 28 27.40 -14.56 4.98
C GLY A 28 27.00 -13.16 4.50
N GLY A 29 27.11 -12.19 5.41
CA GLY A 29 27.06 -10.77 5.08
C GLY A 29 28.37 -10.10 5.53
N VAL A 30 28.86 -9.17 4.75
CA VAL A 30 30.15 -8.50 4.97
C VAL A 30 29.95 -6.99 4.87
N ALA A 31 30.58 -6.27 5.79
CA ALA A 31 30.73 -4.82 5.73
C ALA A 31 32.20 -4.46 6.01
N TRP A 32 32.70 -3.47 5.30
CA TRP A 32 34.12 -3.12 5.27
C TRP A 32 34.43 -1.88 6.11
N TYR A 33 35.47 -1.98 6.94
CA TYR A 33 36.08 -0.84 7.59
C TYR A 33 37.25 -0.31 6.72
N PRO A 34 37.38 1.01 6.53
CA PRO A 34 36.48 2.10 6.95
C PRO A 34 35.43 2.46 5.90
N ASP A 35 35.32 1.70 4.80
CA ASP A 35 34.62 2.07 3.58
C ASP A 35 33.08 2.18 3.82
N ASP A 36 32.50 1.19 4.49
CA ASP A 36 31.06 1.21 4.80
C ASP A 36 30.77 2.01 6.09
N SER A 37 31.66 1.93 7.09
CA SER A 37 31.56 2.73 8.32
C SER A 37 32.86 2.66 9.12
N ARG A 38 33.06 3.69 9.98
CA ARG A 38 34.10 3.68 11.03
C ARG A 38 33.55 3.28 12.40
N ASP A 39 32.24 3.14 12.53
CA ASP A 39 31.57 2.67 13.74
C ASP A 39 31.33 1.16 13.67
N PHE A 40 31.85 0.43 14.66
CA PHE A 40 31.71 -1.03 14.72
C PHE A 40 30.25 -1.49 14.83
N ALA A 41 29.41 -0.76 15.58
CA ALA A 41 28.00 -1.09 15.71
C ALA A 41 27.26 -0.92 14.40
N ALA A 42 27.62 0.09 13.60
CA ALA A 42 27.08 0.26 12.24
C ALA A 42 27.55 -0.86 11.31
N LEU A 43 28.85 -1.20 11.31
CA LEU A 43 29.39 -2.30 10.50
C LEU A 43 28.68 -3.62 10.78
N LYS A 44 28.44 -3.92 12.06
CA LYS A 44 27.68 -5.12 12.45
C LYS A 44 26.27 -5.11 11.85
N ARG A 45 25.53 -4.01 12.00
CA ARG A 45 24.19 -3.88 11.40
C ARG A 45 24.20 -4.02 9.88
N TYR A 46 25.21 -3.50 9.21
CA TYR A 46 25.38 -3.57 7.75
C TYR A 46 25.69 -4.98 7.28
N ALA A 47 26.57 -5.69 7.98
CA ALA A 47 26.84 -7.09 7.71
C ALA A 47 25.61 -7.98 7.98
N ASP A 48 24.88 -7.74 9.08
CA ASP A 48 23.63 -8.44 9.40
C ASP A 48 22.57 -8.17 8.33
N PHE A 49 22.47 -6.95 7.79
CA PHE A 49 21.58 -6.62 6.68
C PHE A 49 21.94 -7.39 5.41
N ALA A 50 23.22 -7.42 5.03
CA ALA A 50 23.69 -8.16 3.87
C ALA A 50 23.40 -9.67 4.01
N LEU A 51 23.62 -10.25 5.18
CA LEU A 51 23.26 -11.64 5.49
C LEU A 51 21.75 -11.89 5.38
N TYR A 52 20.92 -10.97 5.87
CA TYR A 52 19.47 -11.06 5.74
C TYR A 52 19.02 -11.07 4.28
N GLN A 53 19.59 -10.23 3.43
CA GLN A 53 19.33 -10.20 1.99
C GLN A 53 19.66 -11.55 1.33
N VAL A 54 20.81 -12.14 1.67
CA VAL A 54 21.21 -13.48 1.18
C VAL A 54 20.18 -14.54 1.58
N LYS A 55 19.78 -14.57 2.86
CA LYS A 55 18.80 -15.56 3.36
C LYS A 55 17.43 -15.47 2.69
N ARG A 56 17.04 -14.27 2.27
CA ARG A 56 15.76 -14.05 1.55
C ARG A 56 15.81 -14.41 0.07
N GLN A 57 16.92 -14.15 -0.59
CA GLN A 57 17.04 -14.30 -2.04
C GLN A 57 17.62 -15.65 -2.45
N ARG A 58 18.79 -16.00 -1.90
CA ARG A 58 19.52 -17.20 -2.28
C ARG A 58 20.47 -17.65 -1.16
N LYS A 59 20.07 -18.67 -0.41
CA LYS A 59 20.91 -19.24 0.65
C LYS A 59 22.20 -19.84 0.07
N GLY A 60 23.29 -19.78 0.85
CA GLY A 60 24.59 -20.34 0.46
C GLY A 60 25.52 -19.36 -0.25
N GLU A 61 25.20 -18.08 -0.25
CA GLU A 61 26.06 -17.01 -0.79
C GLU A 61 26.64 -16.14 0.33
N ILE A 62 27.76 -15.49 0.03
CA ILE A 62 28.32 -14.41 0.83
C ILE A 62 28.16 -13.12 0.03
N ARG A 63 27.61 -12.08 0.66
CA ARG A 63 27.33 -10.80 0.00
C ARG A 63 27.90 -9.65 0.79
N GLU A 64 28.46 -8.69 0.08
CA GLU A 64 28.90 -7.42 0.65
C GLU A 64 27.71 -6.49 0.88
N PHE A 65 27.86 -5.57 1.83
CA PHE A 65 26.88 -4.55 2.10
C PHE A 65 26.67 -3.62 0.90
N ASP A 66 25.42 -3.30 0.62
CA ASP A 66 24.99 -2.32 -0.39
C ASP A 66 24.19 -1.22 0.30
N ILE A 67 24.78 -0.04 0.41
CA ILE A 67 24.14 1.14 1.01
C ILE A 67 22.88 1.55 0.25
N GLY A 68 22.84 1.36 -1.07
CA GLY A 68 21.66 1.65 -1.88
C GLY A 68 20.51 0.70 -1.56
N ALA A 69 20.78 -0.59 -1.42
CA ALA A 69 19.78 -1.58 -1.00
C ALA A 69 19.29 -1.30 0.42
N TYR A 70 20.19 -0.95 1.34
CA TYR A 70 19.84 -0.59 2.72
C TYR A 70 18.92 0.62 2.81
N ASN A 71 19.25 1.68 2.10
CA ASN A 71 18.44 2.88 2.07
C ASN A 71 17.07 2.66 1.41
N ARG A 72 17.01 1.84 0.37
CA ARG A 72 15.73 1.44 -0.25
C ARG A 72 14.85 0.66 0.72
N GLU A 73 15.40 -0.32 1.44
CA GLU A 73 14.62 -1.09 2.42
C GLU A 73 14.12 -0.21 3.58
N ALA A 74 14.96 0.69 4.08
CA ALA A 74 14.57 1.67 5.11
C ALA A 74 13.44 2.59 4.62
N TYR A 75 13.53 3.08 3.39
CA TYR A 75 12.48 3.90 2.76
C TYR A 75 11.16 3.15 2.65
N TYR A 76 11.19 1.90 2.15
CA TYR A 76 9.97 1.09 2.05
C TYR A 76 9.40 0.69 3.42
N ALA A 77 10.25 0.45 4.42
CA ALA A 77 9.79 0.20 5.78
C ALA A 77 9.04 1.42 6.36
N GLN A 78 9.56 2.62 6.14
CA GLN A 78 8.89 3.85 6.55
C GLN A 78 7.58 4.09 5.77
N LEU A 79 7.57 3.85 4.46
CA LEU A 79 6.33 3.93 3.66
C LEU A 79 5.22 3.00 4.19
N ARG A 80 5.57 1.75 4.54
CA ARG A 80 4.60 0.80 5.12
C ARG A 80 4.11 1.26 6.49
N GLN A 81 5.00 1.84 7.30
CA GLN A 81 4.62 2.39 8.59
C GLN A 81 3.64 3.56 8.44
N GLU A 82 3.89 4.48 7.50
CA GLU A 82 2.97 5.58 7.19
C GLU A 82 1.64 5.07 6.64
N PHE A 83 1.65 4.03 5.80
CA PHE A 83 0.44 3.40 5.28
C PHE A 83 -0.39 2.73 6.38
N THR A 84 0.25 2.02 7.30
CA THR A 84 -0.43 1.46 8.48
C THR A 84 -1.06 2.56 9.32
N ALA A 85 -0.31 3.63 9.61
CA ALA A 85 -0.81 4.78 10.36
C ALA A 85 -1.95 5.52 9.64
N LEU A 86 -1.94 5.57 8.31
CA LEU A 86 -3.04 6.12 7.50
C LEU A 86 -4.35 5.38 7.81
N LEU A 87 -4.32 4.06 7.80
CA LEU A 87 -5.50 3.22 8.00
C LEU A 87 -5.96 3.18 9.46
N GLU A 88 -5.03 3.06 10.42
CA GLU A 88 -5.34 2.97 11.84
C GLU A 88 -5.87 4.28 12.45
N ASN A 89 -5.34 5.42 11.96
CA ASN A 89 -5.72 6.74 12.47
C ASN A 89 -6.74 7.45 11.60
N ASP A 90 -7.23 6.81 10.55
CA ASP A 90 -8.18 7.40 9.60
C ASP A 90 -7.71 8.78 9.10
N SER A 91 -6.40 8.89 8.76
CA SER A 91 -5.71 10.14 8.53
C SER A 91 -5.91 10.72 7.11
N ALA A 92 -6.68 10.05 6.25
CA ALA A 92 -7.04 10.59 4.95
C ALA A 92 -7.97 11.81 5.11
N PHE A 93 -7.88 12.74 4.17
CA PHE A 93 -8.85 13.81 3.99
C PHE A 93 -9.22 13.93 2.51
N TYR A 94 -10.29 14.68 2.19
CA TYR A 94 -10.79 14.74 0.83
C TYR A 94 -10.85 16.18 0.34
N HIS A 95 -10.32 16.41 -0.87
CA HIS A 95 -10.62 17.58 -1.66
C HIS A 95 -11.80 17.29 -2.58
N PHE A 96 -12.66 18.26 -2.77
CA PHE A 96 -13.82 18.16 -3.65
C PHE A 96 -13.62 19.06 -4.84
N GLN A 97 -13.37 18.46 -6.00
CA GLN A 97 -13.20 19.18 -7.26
C GLN A 97 -14.58 19.41 -7.90
N PRO A 98 -14.99 20.67 -8.14
CA PRO A 98 -16.27 20.95 -8.73
C PRO A 98 -16.32 20.59 -10.21
N LEU A 99 -17.42 19.96 -10.62
CA LEU A 99 -17.78 19.70 -12.02
C LEU A 99 -18.89 20.67 -12.43
N PHE A 100 -18.67 21.38 -13.52
CA PHE A 100 -19.56 22.42 -14.00
C PHE A 100 -20.39 21.96 -15.19
N SER A 101 -21.63 22.35 -15.24
CA SER A 101 -22.48 22.20 -16.43
C SER A 101 -21.93 23.06 -17.56
N ALA A 102 -21.67 22.46 -18.72
CA ALA A 102 -21.22 23.18 -19.92
C ALA A 102 -22.31 24.11 -20.49
N ARG A 103 -23.57 23.96 -20.07
CA ARG A 103 -24.72 24.74 -20.57
C ARG A 103 -24.82 26.10 -19.90
N ASP A 104 -24.64 26.16 -18.57
CA ASP A 104 -25.00 27.32 -17.75
C ASP A 104 -23.94 27.67 -16.68
N GLY A 105 -22.86 26.88 -16.57
CA GLY A 105 -21.76 27.12 -15.65
C GLY A 105 -22.05 26.82 -14.19
N HIS A 106 -23.18 26.17 -13.87
CA HIS A 106 -23.49 25.78 -12.49
C HIS A 106 -22.68 24.55 -12.08
N VAL A 107 -22.37 24.44 -10.78
CA VAL A 107 -21.78 23.23 -10.21
C VAL A 107 -22.86 22.16 -10.17
N VAL A 108 -22.64 21.05 -10.86
CA VAL A 108 -23.56 19.91 -10.94
C VAL A 108 -23.10 18.72 -10.09
N ALA A 109 -21.81 18.66 -9.80
CA ALA A 109 -21.22 17.59 -9.01
C ALA A 109 -19.90 18.02 -8.38
N TYR A 110 -19.39 17.18 -7.49
CA TYR A 110 -18.05 17.26 -6.97
C TYR A 110 -17.40 15.87 -7.04
N GLU A 111 -16.15 15.78 -7.48
CA GLU A 111 -15.32 14.59 -7.39
C GLU A 111 -14.55 14.60 -6.06
N ALA A 112 -14.68 13.52 -5.29
CA ALA A 112 -13.96 13.32 -4.04
C ALA A 112 -12.57 12.76 -4.32
N LEU A 113 -11.55 13.54 -4.04
CA LEU A 113 -10.15 13.21 -4.27
C LEU A 113 -9.44 13.01 -2.94
N MET A 114 -9.07 11.77 -2.61
CA MET A 114 -8.31 11.44 -1.41
C MET A 114 -6.98 12.18 -1.36
N ARG A 115 -6.64 12.67 -0.18
CA ARG A 115 -5.36 13.31 0.13
C ARG A 115 -4.86 12.81 1.48
N VAL A 116 -3.56 12.80 1.63
CA VAL A 116 -2.88 12.48 2.89
C VAL A 116 -1.82 13.52 3.18
N ASN A 117 -1.54 13.76 4.44
CA ASN A 117 -0.49 14.68 4.88
C ASN A 117 0.59 13.89 5.64
N MET A 118 1.35 13.11 4.90
CA MET A 118 2.44 12.29 5.42
C MET A 118 3.75 12.58 4.68
N PRO A 119 4.92 12.43 5.33
CA PRO A 119 6.21 12.80 4.73
C PRO A 119 6.53 12.08 3.42
N LEU A 120 6.31 10.77 3.37
CA LEU A 120 6.62 9.92 2.21
C LEU A 120 5.39 9.51 1.41
N LEU A 121 4.31 9.15 2.09
CA LEU A 121 3.07 8.66 1.48
C LEU A 121 2.20 9.83 1.02
N ARG A 122 2.49 10.39 -0.15
CA ARG A 122 1.80 11.58 -0.69
C ARG A 122 0.93 11.31 -1.91
N SER A 123 1.32 10.34 -2.72
CA SER A 123 0.66 10.04 -3.99
C SER A 123 -0.42 8.98 -3.82
N PRO A 124 -1.63 9.17 -4.37
CA PRO A 124 -2.65 8.13 -4.43
C PRO A 124 -2.15 6.83 -5.07
N GLU A 125 -1.33 6.91 -6.11
CA GLU A 125 -0.73 5.75 -6.76
C GLU A 125 0.16 4.95 -5.81
N THR A 126 0.96 5.63 -4.96
CA THR A 126 1.78 4.94 -3.94
C THR A 126 0.90 4.28 -2.89
N ILE A 127 -0.21 4.92 -2.49
CA ILE A 127 -1.18 4.34 -1.55
C ILE A 127 -1.79 3.08 -2.15
N MET A 128 -2.26 3.14 -3.40
CA MET A 128 -2.86 2.00 -4.10
C MET A 128 -1.87 0.85 -4.28
N LYS A 129 -0.62 1.15 -4.65
CA LYS A 129 0.43 0.15 -4.75
C LYS A 129 0.67 -0.58 -3.43
N LEU A 130 0.81 0.15 -2.33
CA LEU A 130 0.98 -0.43 -0.99
C LEU A 130 -0.27 -1.21 -0.56
N ALA A 131 -1.46 -0.69 -0.82
CA ALA A 131 -2.70 -1.39 -0.52
C ALA A 131 -2.79 -2.75 -1.24
N HIS A 132 -2.33 -2.80 -2.49
CA HIS A 132 -2.25 -4.05 -3.24
C HIS A 132 -1.18 -4.99 -2.66
N GLU A 133 0.05 -4.51 -2.42
CA GLU A 133 1.16 -5.30 -1.88
C GLU A 133 0.85 -5.88 -0.49
N GLU A 134 0.13 -5.13 0.36
CA GLU A 134 -0.21 -5.51 1.73
C GLU A 134 -1.60 -6.20 1.83
N ASN A 135 -2.29 -6.46 0.70
CA ASN A 135 -3.65 -6.99 0.65
C ASN A 135 -4.68 -6.17 1.44
N ARG A 136 -4.57 -4.84 1.39
CA ARG A 136 -5.39 -3.88 2.13
C ARG A 136 -6.26 -2.99 1.21
N LEU A 137 -6.54 -3.43 -0.02
CA LEU A 137 -7.40 -2.70 -0.97
C LEU A 137 -8.82 -2.49 -0.40
N TYR A 138 -9.32 -3.46 0.35
CA TYR A 138 -10.62 -3.35 1.01
C TYR A 138 -10.67 -2.17 2.00
N ASP A 139 -9.61 -1.98 2.78
CA ASP A 139 -9.56 -0.89 3.76
C ASP A 139 -9.55 0.47 3.08
N ILE A 140 -8.88 0.60 1.93
CA ILE A 140 -8.91 1.83 1.14
C ILE A 140 -10.28 2.07 0.53
N GLU A 141 -10.94 1.03 -0.01
CA GLU A 141 -12.31 1.15 -0.54
C GLU A 141 -13.28 1.60 0.55
N HIS A 142 -13.24 0.94 1.72
CA HIS A 142 -14.05 1.27 2.87
C HIS A 142 -13.81 2.72 3.33
N LEU A 143 -12.53 3.09 3.54
CA LEU A 143 -12.13 4.43 3.93
C LEU A 143 -12.66 5.48 2.94
N THR A 144 -12.51 5.23 1.64
CA THR A 144 -12.94 6.15 0.59
C THR A 144 -14.43 6.36 0.59
N LEU A 145 -15.21 5.29 0.63
CA LEU A 145 -16.67 5.39 0.62
C LEU A 145 -17.20 6.08 1.88
N PHE A 146 -16.78 5.62 3.06
CA PHE A 146 -17.31 6.15 4.32
C PHE A 146 -16.84 7.58 4.58
N LYS A 147 -15.55 7.81 4.59
CA LYS A 147 -14.99 9.12 4.96
C LYS A 147 -15.21 10.18 3.87
N GLY A 148 -15.12 9.79 2.60
CA GLY A 148 -15.42 10.69 1.48
C GLY A 148 -16.86 11.19 1.55
N THR A 149 -17.82 10.28 1.75
CA THR A 149 -19.25 10.64 1.87
C THR A 149 -19.52 11.46 3.12
N GLN A 150 -18.99 11.05 4.28
CA GLN A 150 -19.14 11.80 5.54
C GLN A 150 -18.61 13.23 5.44
N THR A 151 -17.42 13.39 4.84
CA THR A 151 -16.82 14.72 4.66
C THR A 151 -17.66 15.57 3.72
N PHE A 152 -18.19 14.99 2.64
CA PHE A 152 -19.08 15.69 1.72
C PHE A 152 -20.35 16.17 2.41
N GLU A 153 -21.04 15.30 3.15
CA GLU A 153 -22.26 15.67 3.91
C GLU A 153 -21.99 16.79 4.92
N HIS A 154 -20.86 16.70 5.62
CA HIS A 154 -20.46 17.76 6.55
C HIS A 154 -20.26 19.11 5.83
N LEU A 155 -19.59 19.12 4.69
CA LEU A 155 -19.38 20.36 3.92
C LEU A 155 -20.66 20.93 3.33
N VAL A 156 -21.59 20.06 2.91
CA VAL A 156 -22.93 20.47 2.48
C VAL A 156 -23.72 21.08 3.66
N SER A 157 -23.71 20.43 4.82
CA SER A 157 -24.40 20.95 6.02
C SER A 157 -23.85 22.30 6.50
N CYS A 158 -22.55 22.54 6.28
CA CYS A 158 -21.90 23.83 6.56
C CYS A 158 -22.12 24.88 5.46
N GLY A 159 -22.85 24.59 4.40
CA GLY A 159 -23.09 25.50 3.28
C GLY A 159 -21.87 25.77 2.40
N LYS A 160 -20.80 24.92 2.51
CA LYS A 160 -19.59 25.06 1.70
C LYS A 160 -19.70 24.40 0.33
N LEU A 161 -20.57 23.38 0.21
CA LEU A 161 -20.86 22.67 -1.04
C LEU A 161 -22.35 22.75 -1.34
N SER A 162 -22.69 22.66 -2.63
CA SER A 162 -24.09 22.70 -3.07
C SER A 162 -24.85 21.45 -2.62
N PRO A 163 -26.02 21.58 -1.97
CA PRO A 163 -26.81 20.44 -1.55
C PRO A 163 -27.43 19.65 -2.71
N ASP A 164 -27.55 20.27 -3.89
CA ASP A 164 -28.15 19.63 -5.08
C ASP A 164 -27.12 18.93 -5.96
N ALA A 165 -25.82 19.12 -5.69
CA ALA A 165 -24.76 18.53 -6.47
C ALA A 165 -24.64 17.01 -6.19
N LYS A 166 -24.22 16.28 -7.24
CA LYS A 166 -23.84 14.87 -7.11
C LYS A 166 -22.45 14.74 -6.50
N LEU A 167 -22.18 13.58 -5.90
CA LEU A 167 -20.90 13.21 -5.38
C LEU A 167 -20.30 12.07 -6.24
N PHE A 168 -19.20 12.35 -6.90
CA PHE A 168 -18.41 11.35 -7.63
C PHE A 168 -17.33 10.80 -6.70
N ILE A 169 -17.27 9.49 -6.58
CA ILE A 169 -16.28 8.78 -5.76
C ILE A 169 -15.60 7.70 -6.59
N ASN A 170 -14.27 7.74 -6.62
CA ASN A 170 -13.45 6.69 -7.20
C ASN A 170 -13.56 5.41 -6.36
N SER A 171 -13.74 4.27 -7.01
CA SER A 171 -13.94 2.97 -6.40
C SER A 171 -13.05 1.92 -7.09
N ILE A 172 -12.45 1.04 -6.29
CA ILE A 172 -11.52 0.02 -6.76
C ILE A 172 -12.29 -1.07 -7.51
N ALA A 173 -11.92 -1.35 -8.76
CA ALA A 173 -12.68 -2.18 -9.70
C ALA A 173 -13.14 -3.53 -9.12
N ASN A 174 -12.23 -4.26 -8.48
CA ASN A 174 -12.46 -5.63 -7.99
C ASN A 174 -12.68 -5.75 -6.49
N VAL A 175 -13.03 -4.64 -5.82
CA VAL A 175 -13.32 -4.60 -4.38
C VAL A 175 -14.74 -4.08 -4.16
N SER A 176 -15.54 -4.76 -3.34
CA SER A 176 -16.87 -4.32 -2.92
C SER A 176 -16.97 -4.39 -1.40
N LEU A 177 -17.84 -3.55 -0.81
CA LEU A 177 -18.14 -3.65 0.61
C LEU A 177 -18.75 -5.01 0.96
N THR A 178 -18.48 -5.50 2.17
CA THR A 178 -19.23 -6.63 2.73
C THR A 178 -20.71 -6.24 2.87
N ASP A 179 -21.60 -7.23 2.93
CA ASP A 179 -23.04 -6.96 3.14
C ASP A 179 -23.27 -6.22 4.47
N ALA A 180 -22.48 -6.49 5.50
CA ALA A 180 -22.54 -5.80 6.79
C ALA A 180 -22.13 -4.32 6.67
N ASP A 181 -20.97 -4.05 6.06
CA ASP A 181 -20.48 -2.68 5.89
C ASP A 181 -21.37 -1.89 4.93
N PHE A 182 -21.91 -2.53 3.89
CA PHE A 182 -22.88 -1.87 3.03
C PHE A 182 -24.18 -1.54 3.76
N ALA A 183 -24.68 -2.43 4.63
CA ALA A 183 -25.84 -2.12 5.46
C ALA A 183 -25.60 -0.94 6.40
N ASP A 184 -24.38 -0.85 6.97
CA ASP A 184 -23.95 0.28 7.79
C ASP A 184 -23.83 1.56 6.97
N PHE A 185 -23.20 1.50 5.81
CA PHE A 185 -23.07 2.62 4.88
C PHE A 185 -24.46 3.17 4.49
N ARG A 186 -25.36 2.27 4.10
CA ARG A 186 -26.75 2.62 3.75
C ARG A 186 -27.50 3.25 4.92
N ARG A 187 -27.31 2.73 6.15
CA ARG A 187 -27.93 3.29 7.35
C ARG A 187 -27.47 4.72 7.62
N GLN A 188 -26.17 4.98 7.44
CA GLN A 188 -25.58 6.28 7.70
C GLN A 188 -25.88 7.30 6.60
N PHE A 189 -25.81 6.88 5.32
CA PHE A 189 -25.80 7.78 4.17
C PHE A 189 -26.95 7.56 3.19
N ALA A 190 -28.09 7.03 3.64
CA ALA A 190 -29.25 6.76 2.78
C ALA A 190 -29.66 7.94 1.87
N PRO A 191 -29.67 9.22 2.34
CA PRO A 191 -30.01 10.37 1.49
C PRO A 191 -29.00 10.61 0.36
N MET A 192 -27.73 10.20 0.58
CA MET A 192 -26.65 10.43 -0.37
C MET A 192 -26.63 9.41 -1.50
N LEU A 193 -27.13 8.19 -1.30
CA LEU A 193 -27.10 7.12 -2.31
C LEU A 193 -27.65 7.57 -3.67
N LYS A 194 -28.71 8.35 -3.68
CA LYS A 194 -29.31 8.88 -4.92
C LYS A 194 -28.47 9.94 -5.63
N LYS A 195 -27.49 10.52 -4.94
CA LYS A 195 -26.60 11.56 -5.46
C LYS A 195 -25.20 11.06 -5.74
N MET A 196 -24.89 9.85 -5.30
CA MET A 196 -23.57 9.24 -5.53
C MET A 196 -23.43 8.72 -6.95
N VAL A 197 -22.26 8.92 -7.51
CA VAL A 197 -21.79 8.32 -8.75
C VAL A 197 -20.49 7.63 -8.44
N ILE A 198 -20.43 6.33 -8.69
CA ILE A 198 -19.24 5.53 -8.47
C ILE A 198 -18.45 5.45 -9.77
N GLU A 199 -17.22 5.93 -9.74
CA GLU A 199 -16.29 5.89 -10.85
C GLU A 199 -15.38 4.66 -10.70
N ILE A 200 -15.35 3.82 -11.72
CA ILE A 200 -14.47 2.66 -11.79
C ILE A 200 -13.48 2.93 -12.91
N THR A 201 -12.18 2.94 -12.59
CA THR A 201 -11.12 3.18 -13.56
C THR A 201 -10.91 1.95 -14.46
N GLU A 202 -10.59 2.19 -15.73
CA GLU A 202 -10.40 1.15 -16.76
C GLU A 202 -9.07 0.38 -16.63
N GLU A 203 -8.24 0.70 -15.65
CA GLU A 203 -6.90 0.12 -15.50
C GLU A 203 -6.89 -1.37 -15.12
N GLU A 204 -8.02 -1.91 -14.65
CA GLU A 204 -8.17 -3.33 -14.30
C GLU A 204 -9.40 -3.94 -14.97
N GLU A 205 -9.27 -5.15 -15.52
CA GLU A 205 -10.42 -5.96 -15.93
C GLU A 205 -11.34 -6.20 -14.72
N THR A 206 -12.50 -5.56 -14.72
CA THR A 206 -13.47 -5.70 -13.63
C THR A 206 -14.18 -7.04 -13.73
N MET A 207 -14.13 -7.84 -12.67
CA MET A 207 -14.86 -9.10 -12.58
C MET A 207 -16.37 -8.84 -12.66
N PRO A 208 -17.12 -9.51 -13.56
CA PRO A 208 -18.56 -9.27 -13.74
C PRO A 208 -19.36 -9.43 -12.45
N GLU A 209 -18.98 -10.37 -11.59
CA GLU A 209 -19.63 -10.63 -10.30
C GLU A 209 -19.49 -9.45 -9.35
N VAL A 210 -18.28 -8.86 -9.26
CA VAL A 210 -18.03 -7.70 -8.40
C VAL A 210 -18.77 -6.47 -8.92
N LEU A 211 -18.79 -6.28 -10.24
CA LEU A 211 -19.57 -5.21 -10.85
C LEU A 211 -21.07 -5.36 -10.59
N ALA A 212 -21.58 -6.59 -10.63
CA ALA A 212 -22.98 -6.87 -10.30
C ALA A 212 -23.30 -6.55 -8.83
N ILE A 213 -22.37 -6.86 -7.90
CA ILE A 213 -22.50 -6.51 -6.49
C ILE A 213 -22.52 -4.99 -6.31
N LYS A 214 -21.53 -4.28 -6.91
CA LYS A 214 -21.47 -2.81 -6.83
C LYS A 214 -22.72 -2.14 -7.39
N ARG A 215 -23.24 -2.61 -8.52
CA ARG A 215 -24.51 -2.13 -9.09
C ARG A 215 -25.69 -2.35 -8.16
N ARG A 216 -25.76 -3.51 -7.51
CA ARG A 216 -26.84 -3.81 -6.55
C ARG A 216 -26.73 -2.95 -5.29
N GLN A 217 -25.52 -2.68 -4.83
CA GLN A 217 -25.28 -1.91 -3.61
C GLN A 217 -25.41 -0.40 -3.84
N LEU A 218 -24.82 0.12 -4.90
CA LEU A 218 -24.59 1.55 -5.08
C LEU A 218 -25.28 2.13 -6.34
N GLY A 219 -25.76 1.28 -7.25
CA GLY A 219 -26.56 1.67 -8.40
C GLY A 219 -28.03 1.61 -8.05
N GLY A 220 -28.61 2.77 -7.74
CA GLY A 220 -30.05 2.89 -7.51
C GLY A 220 -30.86 2.78 -8.80
#